data_44e91d5877325890226b342028901fbe
#
_entry.id   44e91d5877325890226b342028901fbe
#
_cell.length_a   1.000
_cell.length_b   1.000
_cell.length_c   1.000
_cell.angle_alpha   90.00
_cell.angle_beta   90.00
_cell.angle_gamma   90.00
#
_symmetry.space_group_name_H-M   'P 1'
#
loop_
_entity.id
_entity.type
_entity.pdbx_description
1 polymer ?
#
loop_
_entity_poly.entity_id
_entity_poly.type
_entity_poly.pdbx_seq_one_letter_code
_entity_poly.pdbx_strand_id
1 'polypeptide(L)'
;MDLKRLDERLDELGQPAYRGRQVWEWASGGAPGYEAMTNLPLALRTALAADVPFSTLTAEAEQRSRDGTVKTLFRTHDGHPVEAVLMRYRDGRRSVCVSSQSGCPLTCTFCATGRMAFGRNLTASEILDQVLHFRRSEPVNHLVFMGMGEPFMNVDAVLDAARRLPDIGITHRRTTISTVGWLPGLERFVEEVTEPIRLALSLHAADPTLRTELMPVNDRYPLPDVLALCRAHWERTKRRVFVEYVMLAGVNDSPAQARALAGLLGRDGFKVNLIPYNPTGMYGGSSRDAIAAFKAELDRARVPSTVRLTRGRDIAAACGQLAAPARARASASRASA
;
A
#
# COMPACT_ATOMS: atom_id res chain seq x y z
N MET A 1 16.78 4.32 -1.24
CA MET A 1 17.93 5.17 -0.81
C MET A 1 17.59 5.82 0.51
N ASP A 2 18.45 5.75 1.49
CA ASP A 2 18.29 6.46 2.75
C ASP A 2 18.66 7.93 2.57
N LEU A 3 17.64 8.79 2.46
CA LEU A 3 17.84 10.22 2.18
C LEU A 3 18.48 10.94 3.37
N LYS A 4 18.18 10.52 4.60
CA LYS A 4 18.80 11.11 5.80
C LYS A 4 20.28 10.79 5.83
N ARG A 5 20.66 9.53 5.62
CA ARG A 5 22.07 9.12 5.55
C ARG A 5 22.80 9.77 4.39
N LEU A 6 22.12 9.98 3.26
CA LEU A 6 22.66 10.73 2.12
C LEU A 6 23.03 12.16 2.51
N ASP A 7 22.10 12.89 3.15
CA ASP A 7 22.32 14.28 3.57
C ASP A 7 23.44 14.36 4.59
N GLU A 8 23.45 13.50 5.63
CA GLU A 8 24.53 13.41 6.60
C GLU A 8 25.89 13.18 5.94
N ARG A 9 25.96 12.26 4.95
CA ARG A 9 27.22 11.96 4.28
C ARG A 9 27.70 13.10 3.37
N LEU A 10 26.80 13.79 2.73
CA LEU A 10 27.13 14.96 1.92
C LEU A 10 27.69 16.10 2.80
N ASP A 11 27.10 16.32 3.97
CA ASP A 11 27.59 17.31 4.95
C ASP A 11 28.99 16.93 5.48
N GLU A 12 29.22 15.67 5.84
CA GLU A 12 30.53 15.14 6.24
C GLU A 12 31.63 15.37 5.17
N LEU A 13 31.23 15.30 3.89
CA LEU A 13 32.10 15.50 2.74
C LEU A 13 32.21 16.98 2.32
N GLY A 14 31.61 17.92 3.07
CA GLY A 14 31.61 19.34 2.77
C GLY A 14 30.94 19.70 1.45
N GLN A 15 29.95 18.89 1.00
CA GLN A 15 29.28 19.11 -0.26
C GLN A 15 28.15 20.13 -0.14
N PRO A 16 27.91 20.96 -1.16
CA PRO A 16 26.79 21.91 -1.16
C PRO A 16 25.44 21.18 -1.10
N ALA A 17 24.45 21.75 -0.40
CA ALA A 17 23.11 21.19 -0.19
C ALA A 17 22.37 20.78 -1.48
N TYR A 18 22.65 21.41 -2.63
CA TYR A 18 22.05 21.04 -3.90
C TYR A 18 22.46 19.65 -4.40
N ARG A 19 23.56 19.09 -3.89
CA ARG A 19 24.04 17.74 -4.28
C ARG A 19 23.03 16.65 -3.88
N GLY A 20 22.39 16.77 -2.73
CA GLY A 20 21.32 15.84 -2.32
C GLY A 20 20.17 15.82 -3.34
N ARG A 21 19.74 16.99 -3.82
CA ARG A 21 18.74 17.09 -4.90
C ARG A 21 19.20 16.44 -6.19
N GLN A 22 20.45 16.67 -6.62
CA GLN A 22 20.98 16.02 -7.82
C GLN A 22 20.99 14.50 -7.72
N VAL A 23 21.42 13.95 -6.58
CA VAL A 23 21.37 12.50 -6.35
C VAL A 23 19.93 11.99 -6.39
N TRP A 24 19.00 12.71 -5.74
CA TRP A 24 17.58 12.33 -5.73
C TRP A 24 16.94 12.40 -7.13
N GLU A 25 17.25 13.42 -7.93
CA GLU A 25 16.78 13.53 -9.33
C GLU A 25 17.20 12.31 -10.18
N TRP A 26 18.43 11.85 -10.03
CA TRP A 26 18.87 10.62 -10.70
C TRP A 26 18.15 9.38 -10.19
N ALA A 27 18.05 9.21 -8.87
CA ALA A 27 17.40 8.05 -8.26
C ALA A 27 15.92 7.98 -8.63
N SER A 28 15.19 9.10 -8.50
CA SER A 28 13.76 9.23 -8.86
C SER A 28 13.51 9.09 -10.36
N GLY A 29 14.49 9.47 -11.19
CA GLY A 29 14.51 9.24 -12.64
C GLY A 29 14.67 7.77 -13.05
N GLY A 30 15.10 6.90 -12.11
CA GLY A 30 15.29 5.47 -12.35
C GLY A 30 16.73 5.07 -12.63
N ALA A 31 17.72 5.87 -12.20
CA ALA A 31 19.12 5.48 -12.31
C ALA A 31 19.38 4.13 -11.59
N PRO A 32 20.22 3.24 -12.15
CA PRO A 32 20.53 1.95 -11.54
C PRO A 32 21.46 2.06 -10.32
N GLY A 33 22.28 3.10 -10.24
CA GLY A 33 23.27 3.32 -9.19
C GLY A 33 23.97 4.67 -9.32
N TYR A 34 24.92 4.94 -8.42
CA TYR A 34 25.71 6.18 -8.41
C TYR A 34 26.58 6.35 -9.65
N GLU A 35 27.01 5.26 -10.28
CA GLU A 35 27.83 5.25 -11.48
C GLU A 35 27.16 5.94 -12.67
N ALA A 36 25.82 5.90 -12.74
CA ALA A 36 25.05 6.57 -13.79
C ALA A 36 24.97 8.10 -13.63
N MET A 37 25.32 8.66 -12.47
CA MET A 37 25.14 10.07 -12.13
C MET A 37 26.28 10.95 -12.71
N THR A 38 26.32 11.10 -14.03
CA THR A 38 27.45 11.70 -14.74
C THR A 38 27.70 13.17 -14.46
N ASN A 39 26.74 13.90 -13.91
CA ASN A 39 26.89 15.30 -13.48
C ASN A 39 27.46 15.46 -12.06
N LEU A 40 27.75 14.34 -11.36
CA LEU A 40 28.48 14.33 -10.10
C LEU A 40 29.96 14.01 -10.32
N PRO A 41 30.89 14.62 -9.57
CA PRO A 41 32.30 14.26 -9.61
C PRO A 41 32.51 12.77 -9.32
N LEU A 42 33.46 12.13 -10.00
CA LEU A 42 33.74 10.70 -9.84
C LEU A 42 34.08 10.36 -8.38
N ALA A 43 34.91 11.18 -7.73
CA ALA A 43 35.29 10.97 -6.33
C ALA A 43 34.06 10.99 -5.39
N LEU A 44 33.09 11.88 -5.63
CA LEU A 44 31.85 11.93 -4.86
C LEU A 44 31.00 10.68 -5.09
N ARG A 45 30.84 10.23 -6.34
CA ARG A 45 30.09 8.99 -6.65
C ARG A 45 30.69 7.79 -5.95
N THR A 46 32.03 7.68 -5.95
CA THR A 46 32.74 6.59 -5.29
C THR A 46 32.56 6.64 -3.77
N ALA A 47 32.65 7.81 -3.14
CA ALA A 47 32.45 7.98 -1.71
C ALA A 47 31.00 7.66 -1.29
N LEU A 48 30.01 8.11 -2.07
CA LEU A 48 28.60 7.79 -1.81
C LEU A 48 28.31 6.30 -1.97
N ALA A 49 28.86 5.66 -3.00
CA ALA A 49 28.69 4.22 -3.22
C ALA A 49 29.26 3.35 -2.10
N ALA A 50 30.33 3.81 -1.44
CA ALA A 50 30.93 3.12 -0.31
C ALA A 50 30.08 3.23 0.99
N ASP A 51 29.46 4.40 1.23
CA ASP A 51 28.94 4.74 2.56
C ASP A 51 27.41 4.87 2.63
N VAL A 52 26.75 5.06 1.47
CA VAL A 52 25.29 5.22 1.37
C VAL A 52 24.72 4.17 0.44
N PRO A 53 24.06 3.12 0.94
CA PRO A 53 23.41 2.12 0.10
C PRO A 53 22.41 2.78 -0.88
N PHE A 54 22.49 2.41 -2.18
CA PHE A 54 21.62 2.97 -3.22
C PHE A 54 20.15 2.53 -3.06
N SER A 55 19.90 1.49 -2.27
CA SER A 55 18.58 1.06 -1.81
C SER A 55 18.66 0.61 -0.36
N THR A 56 17.64 0.95 0.43
CA THR A 56 17.45 0.46 1.80
C THR A 56 16.87 -0.94 1.84
N LEU A 57 16.46 -1.46 0.68
CA LEU A 57 15.86 -2.79 0.51
C LEU A 57 16.69 -3.65 -0.44
N THR A 58 16.83 -4.93 -0.10
CA THR A 58 17.41 -5.95 -0.98
C THR A 58 16.28 -6.76 -1.60
N ALA A 59 16.19 -6.82 -2.93
CA ALA A 59 15.25 -7.70 -3.62
C ALA A 59 15.77 -9.15 -3.55
N GLU A 60 14.98 -10.06 -2.94
CA GLU A 60 15.34 -11.47 -2.77
C GLU A 60 14.69 -12.38 -3.82
N ALA A 61 13.46 -12.08 -4.21
CA ALA A 61 12.73 -12.88 -5.19
C ALA A 61 11.73 -12.04 -5.96
N GLU A 62 11.53 -12.38 -7.22
CA GLU A 62 10.53 -11.78 -8.09
C GLU A 62 9.66 -12.87 -8.72
N GLN A 63 8.35 -12.68 -8.66
CA GLN A 63 7.36 -13.56 -9.30
C GLN A 63 6.58 -12.77 -10.34
N ARG A 64 6.35 -13.38 -11.51
CA ARG A 64 5.63 -12.77 -12.64
C ARG A 64 4.37 -13.56 -12.94
N SER A 65 3.22 -12.90 -12.88
CA SER A 65 1.92 -13.42 -13.26
C SER A 65 1.74 -13.45 -14.78
N ARG A 66 0.88 -14.35 -15.27
CA ARG A 66 0.44 -14.37 -16.67
C ARG A 66 -0.23 -13.08 -17.14
N ASP A 67 -0.81 -12.32 -16.23
CA ASP A 67 -1.45 -11.03 -16.54
C ASP A 67 -0.46 -9.83 -16.54
N GLY A 68 0.84 -10.10 -16.39
CA GLY A 68 1.91 -9.13 -16.37
C GLY A 68 2.15 -8.45 -15.01
N THR A 69 1.43 -8.87 -13.95
CA THR A 69 1.71 -8.42 -12.59
C THR A 69 3.04 -8.97 -12.10
N VAL A 70 3.79 -8.17 -11.39
CA VAL A 70 5.07 -8.56 -10.79
C VAL A 70 4.99 -8.36 -9.29
N LYS A 71 5.30 -9.38 -8.51
CA LYS A 71 5.47 -9.31 -7.06
C LYS A 71 6.93 -9.48 -6.71
N THR A 72 7.48 -8.58 -5.93
CA THR A 72 8.85 -8.64 -5.43
C THR A 72 8.86 -8.78 -3.92
N LEU A 73 9.59 -9.78 -3.43
CA LEU A 73 9.95 -9.92 -2.03
C LEU A 73 11.25 -9.18 -1.78
N PHE A 74 11.20 -8.27 -0.84
CA PHE A 74 12.33 -7.50 -0.35
C PHE A 74 12.71 -7.93 1.06
N ARG A 75 13.96 -7.61 1.43
CA ARG A 75 14.49 -7.68 2.78
C ARG A 75 15.01 -6.31 3.21
N THR A 76 14.61 -5.85 4.39
CA THR A 76 15.21 -4.68 5.03
C THR A 76 16.60 -5.01 5.56
N HIS A 77 17.42 -4.00 5.88
CA HIS A 77 18.78 -4.19 6.40
C HIS A 77 18.82 -4.99 7.72
N ASP A 78 17.77 -4.88 8.53
CA ASP A 78 17.58 -5.61 9.79
C ASP A 78 16.83 -6.94 9.62
N GLY A 79 16.65 -7.39 8.39
CA GLY A 79 16.20 -8.73 8.06
C GLY A 79 14.68 -8.93 7.97
N HIS A 80 13.88 -7.87 8.05
CA HIS A 80 12.42 -7.98 7.93
C HIS A 80 11.95 -8.15 6.48
N PRO A 81 11.00 -9.06 6.21
CA PRO A 81 10.45 -9.25 4.87
C PRO A 81 9.40 -8.20 4.51
N VAL A 82 9.42 -7.74 3.26
CA VAL A 82 8.47 -6.78 2.70
C VAL A 82 8.11 -7.20 1.29
N GLU A 83 6.84 -7.20 0.92
CA GLU A 83 6.39 -7.44 -0.45
C GLU A 83 5.80 -6.18 -1.08
N ALA A 84 6.09 -5.98 -2.37
CA ALA A 84 5.44 -4.97 -3.19
C ALA A 84 5.03 -5.54 -4.54
N VAL A 85 4.04 -4.91 -5.19
CA VAL A 85 3.44 -5.43 -6.43
C VAL A 85 3.34 -4.34 -7.49
N LEU A 86 3.86 -4.61 -8.68
CA LEU A 86 3.64 -3.80 -9.87
C LEU A 86 2.50 -4.42 -10.71
N MET A 87 1.45 -3.66 -10.94
CA MET A 87 0.29 -4.04 -11.76
C MET A 87 0.27 -3.25 -13.05
N ARG A 88 0.19 -3.96 -14.19
CA ARG A 88 0.10 -3.36 -15.53
C ARG A 88 -1.32 -3.47 -16.07
N TYR A 89 -1.89 -2.37 -16.53
CA TYR A 89 -3.24 -2.32 -17.10
C TYR A 89 -3.19 -1.97 -18.59
N ARG A 90 -4.21 -2.38 -19.35
CA ARG A 90 -4.30 -2.15 -20.80
C ARG A 90 -4.42 -0.67 -21.17
N ASP A 91 -4.95 0.16 -20.27
CA ASP A 91 -5.06 1.61 -20.43
C ASP A 91 -3.75 2.38 -20.23
N GLY A 92 -2.62 1.69 -20.13
CA GLY A 92 -1.30 2.29 -19.90
C GLY A 92 -0.98 2.57 -18.43
N ARG A 93 -1.90 2.30 -17.51
CA ARG A 93 -1.65 2.45 -16.08
C ARG A 93 -0.64 1.41 -15.59
N ARG A 94 0.36 1.91 -14.86
CA ARG A 94 1.38 1.14 -14.15
C ARG A 94 1.28 1.50 -12.67
N SER A 95 0.61 0.64 -11.89
CA SER A 95 0.29 0.92 -10.49
C SER A 95 1.16 0.08 -9.58
N VAL A 96 1.86 0.73 -8.66
CA VAL A 96 2.61 0.03 -7.60
C VAL A 96 1.76 -0.05 -6.35
N CYS A 97 1.63 -1.26 -5.79
CA CYS A 97 1.07 -1.50 -4.46
C CYS A 97 2.24 -1.65 -3.49
N VAL A 98 2.36 -0.72 -2.54
CA VAL A 98 3.45 -0.70 -1.56
C VAL A 98 2.98 -1.09 -0.18
N SER A 99 3.89 -1.65 0.60
CA SER A 99 3.75 -1.95 2.00
C SER A 99 4.22 -0.77 2.85
N SER A 100 3.55 -0.53 3.97
CA SER A 100 3.92 0.50 4.97
C SER A 100 4.54 -0.08 6.23
N GLN A 101 4.43 -1.41 6.41
CA GLN A 101 4.96 -2.14 7.56
C GLN A 101 5.49 -3.50 7.09
N SER A 102 6.40 -4.10 7.86
CA SER A 102 6.71 -5.52 7.75
C SER A 102 5.74 -6.30 8.65
N GLY A 103 4.84 -7.09 8.04
CA GLY A 103 3.68 -7.64 8.72
C GLY A 103 2.60 -6.60 8.98
N CYS A 104 1.63 -6.92 9.84
CA CYS A 104 0.57 -6.01 10.26
C CYS A 104 0.17 -6.33 11.71
N PRO A 105 0.07 -5.34 12.61
CA PRO A 105 -0.36 -5.60 13.98
C PRO A 105 -1.87 -5.83 14.09
N LEU A 106 -2.62 -5.60 13.00
CA LEU A 106 -4.06 -5.81 12.93
C LEU A 106 -4.38 -7.20 12.40
N THR A 107 -5.33 -7.88 13.04
CA THR A 107 -5.66 -9.28 12.81
C THR A 107 -6.91 -9.47 11.96
N CYS A 108 -7.04 -8.70 10.86
CA CYS A 108 -8.15 -8.88 9.93
C CYS A 108 -8.22 -10.32 9.42
N THR A 109 -9.35 -11.01 9.63
CA THR A 109 -9.46 -12.46 9.44
C THR A 109 -9.33 -12.91 7.98
N PHE A 110 -9.68 -12.05 7.03
CA PHE A 110 -9.60 -12.32 5.59
C PHE A 110 -8.24 -12.00 4.97
N CYS A 111 -7.28 -11.44 5.74
CA CYS A 111 -6.00 -10.96 5.23
C CYS A 111 -4.85 -11.87 5.65
N ALA A 112 -4.03 -12.32 4.69
CA ALA A 112 -2.86 -13.16 4.96
C ALA A 112 -1.81 -12.41 5.80
N THR A 113 -1.60 -11.12 5.54
CA THR A 113 -0.67 -10.27 6.32
C THR A 113 -1.10 -10.15 7.79
N GLY A 114 -2.41 -10.14 8.09
CA GLY A 114 -2.92 -10.11 9.48
C GLY A 114 -2.59 -11.35 10.30
N ARG A 115 -2.13 -12.43 9.66
CA ARG A 115 -1.65 -13.67 10.32
C ARG A 115 -0.13 -13.74 10.43
N MET A 116 0.58 -12.76 9.88
CA MET A 116 2.03 -12.67 10.01
C MET A 116 2.39 -12.03 11.35
N ALA A 117 3.56 -12.39 11.87
CA ALA A 117 4.13 -11.64 12.97
C ALA A 117 4.41 -10.19 12.49
N PHE A 118 4.03 -9.22 13.30
CA PHE A 118 4.40 -7.83 13.08
C PHE A 118 5.89 -7.65 13.36
N GLY A 119 6.62 -7.12 12.41
CA GLY A 119 8.02 -6.76 12.57
C GLY A 119 8.16 -5.32 13.07
N ARG A 120 7.98 -4.37 12.14
CA ARG A 120 8.06 -2.92 12.43
C ARG A 120 7.42 -2.06 11.35
N ASN A 121 7.31 -0.79 11.64
CA ASN A 121 7.03 0.24 10.66
C ASN A 121 8.19 0.36 9.66
N LEU A 122 7.87 0.63 8.38
CA LEU A 122 8.87 0.97 7.37
C LEU A 122 9.19 2.47 7.43
N THR A 123 10.42 2.82 7.13
CA THR A 123 10.80 4.22 6.93
C THR A 123 10.25 4.76 5.60
N ALA A 124 10.20 6.07 5.44
CA ALA A 124 9.82 6.69 4.18
C ALA A 124 10.73 6.24 3.02
N SER A 125 12.03 6.09 3.29
CA SER A 125 13.01 5.59 2.33
C SER A 125 12.72 4.16 1.89
N GLU A 126 12.37 3.26 2.82
CA GLU A 126 12.00 1.88 2.49
C GLU A 126 10.69 1.80 1.71
N ILE A 127 9.72 2.69 1.97
CA ILE A 127 8.50 2.79 1.18
C ILE A 127 8.81 3.25 -0.24
N LEU A 128 9.62 4.30 -0.40
CA LEU A 128 10.03 4.83 -1.70
C LEU A 128 10.86 3.83 -2.49
N ASP A 129 11.74 3.06 -1.84
CA ASP A 129 12.58 2.08 -2.52
C ASP A 129 11.80 0.93 -3.15
N GLN A 130 10.62 0.58 -2.63
CA GLN A 130 9.69 -0.34 -3.32
C GLN A 130 9.25 0.24 -4.67
N VAL A 131 8.99 1.55 -4.73
CA VAL A 131 8.59 2.23 -5.98
C VAL A 131 9.76 2.35 -6.93
N LEU A 132 10.91 2.79 -6.43
CA LEU A 132 12.13 2.99 -7.21
C LEU A 132 12.64 1.68 -7.83
N HIS A 133 12.45 0.55 -7.13
CA HIS A 133 12.77 -0.77 -7.69
C HIS A 133 12.07 -1.00 -9.04
N PHE A 134 10.77 -0.78 -9.10
CA PHE A 134 10.02 -0.93 -10.34
C PHE A 134 10.29 0.20 -11.33
N ARG A 135 10.52 1.42 -10.84
CA ARG A 135 10.81 2.60 -11.68
C ARG A 135 12.08 2.44 -12.50
N ARG A 136 13.07 1.67 -12.00
CA ARG A 136 14.31 1.35 -12.74
C ARG A 136 14.05 0.52 -14.00
N SER A 137 12.99 -0.28 -14.03
CA SER A 137 12.67 -1.14 -15.17
C SER A 137 11.65 -0.52 -16.12
N GLU A 138 10.71 0.29 -15.63
CA GLU A 138 9.68 0.94 -16.45
C GLU A 138 9.07 2.16 -15.75
N PRO A 139 8.47 3.12 -16.49
CA PRO A 139 7.73 4.22 -15.90
C PRO A 139 6.55 3.71 -15.05
N VAL A 140 6.44 4.20 -13.81
CA VAL A 140 5.30 3.97 -12.93
C VAL A 140 4.50 5.27 -12.80
N ASN A 141 3.17 5.19 -12.72
CA ASN A 141 2.32 6.38 -12.77
C ASN A 141 1.13 6.36 -11.80
N HIS A 142 0.95 5.30 -11.00
CA HIS A 142 -0.04 5.20 -9.92
C HIS A 142 0.57 4.49 -8.73
N LEU A 143 0.08 4.83 -7.54
CA LEU A 143 0.49 4.17 -6.30
C LEU A 143 -0.69 3.94 -5.38
N VAL A 144 -0.71 2.79 -4.73
CA VAL A 144 -1.67 2.46 -3.67
C VAL A 144 -0.93 1.92 -2.45
N PHE A 145 -1.22 2.47 -1.27
CA PHE A 145 -0.79 1.93 0.02
C PHE A 145 -1.84 0.89 0.45
N MET A 146 -1.73 -0.31 -0.13
CA MET A 146 -2.64 -1.43 0.09
C MET A 146 -1.88 -2.77 0.19
N GLY A 147 -0.57 -2.70 0.43
CA GLY A 147 0.30 -3.83 0.68
C GLY A 147 0.22 -4.31 2.13
N MET A 148 1.36 -4.68 2.70
CA MET A 148 1.45 -5.12 4.09
C MET A 148 1.38 -3.91 5.04
N GLY A 149 0.61 -4.06 6.13
CA GLY A 149 0.49 -3.07 7.19
C GLY A 149 -0.73 -2.14 7.08
N GLU A 150 -0.94 -1.37 8.16
CA GLU A 150 -1.92 -0.27 8.22
C GLU A 150 -1.19 1.07 8.05
N PRO A 151 -1.41 1.79 6.94
CA PRO A 151 -0.66 3.02 6.66
C PRO A 151 -0.79 4.08 7.75
N PHE A 152 -1.95 4.20 8.37
CA PHE A 152 -2.17 5.23 9.40
C PHE A 152 -1.62 4.89 10.79
N MET A 153 -1.11 3.68 10.99
CA MET A 153 -0.24 3.37 12.13
C MET A 153 1.22 3.79 11.88
N ASN A 154 1.55 4.17 10.65
CA ASN A 154 2.87 4.67 10.23
C ASN A 154 2.72 5.98 9.44
N VAL A 155 1.84 6.87 9.90
CA VAL A 155 1.36 8.03 9.15
C VAL A 155 2.49 8.98 8.71
N ASP A 156 3.48 9.22 9.57
CA ASP A 156 4.61 10.12 9.26
C ASP A 156 5.40 9.64 8.05
N ALA A 157 5.89 8.41 8.09
CA ALA A 157 6.67 7.83 7.00
C ALA A 157 5.84 7.68 5.71
N VAL A 158 4.55 7.36 5.83
CA VAL A 158 3.63 7.24 4.69
C VAL A 158 3.40 8.60 4.03
N LEU A 159 3.18 9.66 4.80
CA LEU A 159 2.98 11.01 4.25
C LEU A 159 4.29 11.58 3.67
N ASP A 160 5.43 11.35 4.33
CA ASP A 160 6.73 11.75 3.81
C ASP A 160 7.05 11.08 2.47
N ALA A 161 6.79 9.78 2.37
CA ALA A 161 6.94 9.07 1.11
C ALA A 161 5.95 9.58 0.05
N ALA A 162 4.68 9.77 0.40
CA ALA A 162 3.64 10.23 -0.52
C ALA A 162 3.94 11.62 -1.12
N ARG A 163 4.50 12.53 -0.33
CA ARG A 163 4.90 13.88 -0.76
C ARG A 163 6.02 13.89 -1.80
N ARG A 164 6.88 12.86 -1.81
CA ARG A 164 7.99 12.71 -2.77
C ARG A 164 7.61 11.97 -4.06
N LEU A 165 6.42 11.39 -4.15
CA LEU A 165 5.99 10.62 -5.33
C LEU A 165 5.93 11.44 -6.63
N PRO A 166 5.61 12.76 -6.63
CA PRO A 166 5.67 13.56 -7.85
C PRO A 166 7.05 13.56 -8.51
N ASP A 167 8.13 13.49 -7.74
CA ASP A 167 9.51 13.43 -8.24
C ASP A 167 9.76 12.12 -9.05
N ILE A 168 9.03 11.05 -8.70
CA ILE A 168 9.10 9.74 -9.37
C ILE A 168 8.15 9.68 -10.59
N GLY A 169 7.32 10.71 -10.80
CA GLY A 169 6.33 10.78 -11.87
C GLY A 169 4.92 10.31 -11.47
N ILE A 170 4.67 10.12 -10.17
CA ILE A 170 3.38 9.72 -9.63
C ILE A 170 2.73 10.93 -8.95
N THR A 171 1.76 11.56 -9.59
CA THR A 171 1.06 12.70 -8.99
C THR A 171 0.26 12.31 -7.76
N HIS A 172 0.03 13.23 -6.83
CA HIS A 172 -0.81 13.01 -5.65
C HIS A 172 -2.23 12.56 -6.01
N ARG A 173 -2.80 13.01 -7.12
CA ARG A 173 -4.11 12.54 -7.64
C ARG A 173 -4.12 11.07 -8.05
N ARG A 174 -2.97 10.48 -8.30
CA ARG A 174 -2.76 9.08 -8.66
C ARG A 174 -2.23 8.23 -7.50
N THR A 175 -2.19 8.81 -6.31
CA THR A 175 -1.81 8.17 -5.05
C THR A 175 -3.06 7.89 -4.23
N THR A 176 -3.20 6.68 -3.69
CA THR A 176 -4.30 6.28 -2.80
C THR A 176 -3.72 5.71 -1.52
N ILE A 177 -4.15 6.22 -0.38
CA ILE A 177 -3.86 5.64 0.94
C ILE A 177 -5.13 4.96 1.44
N SER A 178 -5.03 3.67 1.78
CA SER A 178 -6.14 2.88 2.32
C SER A 178 -5.93 2.64 3.80
N THR A 179 -6.98 2.76 4.59
CA THR A 179 -6.97 2.52 6.05
C THR A 179 -8.15 1.68 6.47
N VAL A 180 -8.00 0.92 7.54
CA VAL A 180 -9.11 0.25 8.24
C VAL A 180 -9.93 1.23 9.10
N GLY A 181 -9.47 2.50 9.21
CA GLY A 181 -10.05 3.50 10.09
C GLY A 181 -9.29 3.64 11.41
N TRP A 182 -7.95 3.57 11.37
CA TRP A 182 -7.10 3.89 12.51
C TRP A 182 -7.21 5.39 12.82
N LEU A 183 -8.07 5.75 13.82
CA LEU A 183 -8.47 7.15 14.05
C LEU A 183 -7.30 8.11 14.22
N PRO A 184 -6.26 7.87 15.04
CA PRO A 184 -5.20 8.86 15.23
C PRO A 184 -4.50 9.28 13.93
N GLY A 185 -4.26 8.34 13.01
CA GLY A 185 -3.68 8.66 11.71
C GLY A 185 -4.68 9.22 10.71
N LEU A 186 -5.94 8.80 10.79
CA LEU A 186 -7.02 9.32 9.94
C LEU A 186 -7.35 10.79 10.28
N GLU A 187 -7.39 11.16 11.56
CA GLU A 187 -7.55 12.52 12.04
C GLU A 187 -6.46 13.43 11.47
N ARG A 188 -5.20 13.04 11.64
CA ARG A 188 -4.06 13.76 11.08
C ARG A 188 -4.14 13.89 9.56
N PHE A 189 -4.51 12.83 8.85
CA PHE A 189 -4.70 12.89 7.41
C PHE A 189 -5.80 13.90 7.03
N VAL A 190 -6.93 13.89 7.73
CA VAL A 190 -8.04 14.80 7.46
C VAL A 190 -7.68 16.24 7.77
N GLU A 191 -6.91 16.50 8.82
CA GLU A 191 -6.54 17.86 9.26
C GLU A 191 -5.36 18.44 8.49
N GLU A 192 -4.28 17.66 8.32
CA GLU A 192 -2.98 18.17 7.85
C GLU A 192 -2.78 18.05 6.34
N VAL A 193 -3.41 17.04 5.67
CA VAL A 193 -3.10 16.75 4.25
C VAL A 193 -3.90 17.66 3.32
N THR A 194 -3.19 18.55 2.63
CA THR A 194 -3.74 19.46 1.61
C THR A 194 -3.58 18.92 0.19
N GLU A 195 -2.62 18.03 -0.01
CA GLU A 195 -2.33 17.38 -1.28
C GLU A 195 -3.54 16.55 -1.77
N PRO A 196 -3.78 16.47 -3.09
CA PRO A 196 -4.93 15.73 -3.63
C PRO A 196 -4.76 14.21 -3.59
N ILE A 197 -4.27 13.66 -2.49
CA ILE A 197 -4.17 12.23 -2.23
C ILE A 197 -5.57 11.65 -2.03
N ARG A 198 -5.82 10.47 -2.56
CA ARG A 198 -7.09 9.77 -2.42
C ARG A 198 -7.11 8.98 -1.12
N LEU A 199 -8.22 9.11 -0.39
CA LEU A 199 -8.50 8.29 0.78
C LEU A 199 -9.33 7.08 0.41
N ALA A 200 -8.98 5.90 0.91
CA ALA A 200 -9.79 4.69 0.83
C ALA A 200 -10.01 4.12 2.24
N LEU A 201 -11.25 3.72 2.53
CA LEU A 201 -11.64 3.06 3.77
C LEU A 201 -11.89 1.58 3.52
N SER A 202 -11.15 0.71 4.17
CA SER A 202 -11.42 -0.73 4.28
C SER A 202 -12.60 -0.95 5.22
N LEU A 203 -13.82 -1.06 4.67
CA LEU A 203 -15.05 -1.10 5.46
C LEU A 203 -15.54 -2.53 5.68
N HIS A 204 -15.70 -3.30 4.62
CA HIS A 204 -15.98 -4.74 4.51
C HIS A 204 -17.27 -5.25 5.15
N ALA A 205 -17.89 -4.55 6.09
CA ALA A 205 -19.22 -4.82 6.61
C ALA A 205 -19.88 -3.53 7.11
N ALA A 206 -21.18 -3.34 6.81
CA ALA A 206 -21.98 -2.22 7.34
C ALA A 206 -22.50 -2.50 8.74
N ASP A 207 -22.70 -3.78 9.07
CA ASP A 207 -23.08 -4.23 10.41
C ASP A 207 -21.87 -4.17 11.36
N PRO A 208 -21.96 -3.49 12.52
CA PRO A 208 -20.82 -3.33 13.43
C PRO A 208 -20.32 -4.66 14.02
N THR A 209 -21.21 -5.60 14.32
CA THR A 209 -20.86 -6.92 14.90
C THR A 209 -20.06 -7.72 13.87
N LEU A 210 -20.58 -7.85 12.65
CA LEU A 210 -19.87 -8.52 11.57
C LEU A 210 -18.54 -7.81 11.26
N ARG A 211 -18.51 -6.48 11.32
CA ARG A 211 -17.26 -5.75 11.09
C ARG A 211 -16.21 -6.06 12.14
N THR A 212 -16.60 -6.16 13.42
CA THR A 212 -15.71 -6.57 14.51
C THR A 212 -15.17 -8.00 14.30
N GLU A 213 -16.02 -8.94 13.90
CA GLU A 213 -15.60 -10.31 13.58
C GLU A 213 -14.58 -10.36 12.45
N LEU A 214 -14.76 -9.56 11.40
CA LEU A 214 -13.85 -9.48 10.26
C LEU A 214 -12.59 -8.66 10.56
N MET A 215 -12.75 -7.61 11.37
CA MET A 215 -11.73 -6.59 11.64
C MET A 215 -11.80 -6.16 13.11
N PRO A 216 -11.11 -6.84 14.04
CA PRO A 216 -11.20 -6.57 15.48
C PRO A 216 -10.85 -5.13 15.90
N VAL A 217 -10.13 -4.39 15.05
CA VAL A 217 -9.87 -2.95 15.27
C VAL A 217 -11.15 -2.10 15.41
N ASN A 218 -12.29 -2.60 14.94
CA ASN A 218 -13.58 -1.93 15.05
C ASN A 218 -14.06 -1.75 16.50
N ASP A 219 -13.63 -2.61 17.42
CA ASP A 219 -13.94 -2.47 18.86
C ASP A 219 -13.24 -1.25 19.46
N ARG A 220 -12.03 -0.96 18.97
CA ARG A 220 -11.26 0.19 19.42
C ARG A 220 -11.69 1.49 18.73
N TYR A 221 -12.03 1.41 17.44
CA TYR A 221 -12.42 2.55 16.61
C TYR A 221 -13.72 2.24 15.88
N PRO A 222 -14.87 2.55 16.51
CA PRO A 222 -16.19 2.25 15.97
C PRO A 222 -16.42 2.89 14.60
N LEU A 223 -17.12 2.16 13.73
CA LEU A 223 -17.39 2.59 12.36
C LEU A 223 -18.05 3.98 12.25
N PRO A 224 -19.01 4.38 13.13
CA PRO A 224 -19.57 5.73 13.07
C PRO A 224 -18.53 6.85 13.18
N ASP A 225 -17.54 6.71 14.06
CA ASP A 225 -16.50 7.72 14.28
C ASP A 225 -15.57 7.79 13.06
N VAL A 226 -15.19 6.64 12.50
CA VAL A 226 -14.41 6.55 11.27
C VAL A 226 -15.15 7.21 10.09
N LEU A 227 -16.44 6.97 9.95
CA LEU A 227 -17.26 7.57 8.89
C LEU A 227 -17.45 9.08 9.08
N ALA A 228 -17.52 9.57 10.32
CA ALA A 228 -17.58 11.00 10.61
C ALA A 228 -16.34 11.72 10.02
N LEU A 229 -15.13 11.19 10.25
CA LEU A 229 -13.90 11.72 9.67
C LEU A 229 -13.87 11.61 8.14
N CYS A 230 -14.35 10.51 7.58
CA CYS A 230 -14.46 10.35 6.12
C CYS A 230 -15.40 11.40 5.52
N ARG A 231 -16.53 11.72 6.18
CA ARG A 231 -17.44 12.78 5.75
C ARG A 231 -16.81 14.15 5.88
N ALA A 232 -16.13 14.44 7.00
CA ALA A 232 -15.37 15.69 7.18
C ALA A 232 -14.32 15.89 6.07
N HIS A 233 -13.61 14.80 5.69
CA HIS A 233 -12.70 14.83 4.54
C HIS A 233 -13.42 15.21 3.24
N TRP A 234 -14.58 14.60 2.96
CA TRP A 234 -15.39 14.92 1.79
C TRP A 234 -15.87 16.38 1.82
N GLU A 235 -16.39 16.84 2.94
CA GLU A 235 -16.89 18.21 3.09
C GLU A 235 -15.80 19.26 2.85
N ARG A 236 -14.60 19.01 3.38
CA ARG A 236 -13.44 19.88 3.22
C ARG A 236 -12.88 19.88 1.80
N THR A 237 -12.75 18.70 1.20
CA THR A 237 -11.97 18.55 -0.05
C THR A 237 -12.83 18.35 -1.30
N LYS A 238 -14.11 18.02 -1.15
CA LYS A 238 -15.05 17.56 -2.21
C LYS A 238 -14.53 16.34 -2.99
N ARG A 239 -13.61 15.56 -2.38
CA ARG A 239 -13.08 14.32 -2.95
C ARG A 239 -13.74 13.13 -2.30
N ARG A 240 -14.34 12.26 -3.13
CA ARG A 240 -14.96 11.04 -2.63
C ARG A 240 -13.97 10.12 -1.96
N VAL A 241 -14.36 9.58 -0.81
CA VAL A 241 -13.66 8.49 -0.15
C VAL A 241 -14.03 7.17 -0.84
N PHE A 242 -13.03 6.38 -1.21
CA PHE A 242 -13.25 5.04 -1.73
C PHE A 242 -13.57 4.10 -0.58
N VAL A 243 -14.60 3.27 -0.72
CA VAL A 243 -14.96 2.24 0.26
C VAL A 243 -14.58 0.90 -0.34
N GLU A 244 -13.54 0.29 0.19
CA GLU A 244 -13.10 -1.04 -0.20
C GLU A 244 -13.96 -2.07 0.53
N TYR A 245 -14.60 -2.98 -0.22
CA TYR A 245 -15.51 -3.99 0.29
C TYR A 245 -15.17 -5.35 -0.31
N VAL A 246 -14.54 -6.22 0.48
CA VAL A 246 -14.23 -7.60 0.08
C VAL A 246 -15.52 -8.44 0.07
N MET A 247 -15.73 -9.23 -0.99
CA MET A 247 -16.95 -10.03 -1.17
C MET A 247 -16.71 -11.47 -0.71
N LEU A 248 -17.22 -11.80 0.49
CA LEU A 248 -17.07 -13.09 1.16
C LEU A 248 -18.39 -13.87 1.07
N ALA A 249 -18.36 -15.06 0.43
CA ALA A 249 -19.55 -15.87 0.17
C ALA A 249 -20.27 -16.27 1.46
N GLY A 250 -21.57 -15.97 1.55
CA GLY A 250 -22.41 -16.29 2.68
C GLY A 250 -22.11 -15.52 3.96
N VAL A 251 -21.18 -14.55 3.92
CA VAL A 251 -20.77 -13.75 5.08
C VAL A 251 -21.27 -12.32 4.96
N ASN A 252 -20.85 -11.60 3.92
CA ASN A 252 -21.15 -10.18 3.75
C ASN A 252 -21.71 -9.82 2.36
N ASP A 253 -22.11 -10.80 1.56
CA ASP A 253 -22.43 -10.64 0.13
C ASP A 253 -23.93 -10.66 -0.20
N SER A 254 -24.82 -10.65 0.81
CA SER A 254 -26.25 -10.68 0.58
C SER A 254 -26.81 -9.32 0.10
N PRO A 255 -27.95 -9.30 -0.62
CA PRO A 255 -28.63 -8.07 -0.98
C PRO A 255 -29.05 -7.21 0.24
N ALA A 256 -29.35 -7.85 1.38
CA ALA A 256 -29.67 -7.14 2.62
C ALA A 256 -28.47 -6.33 3.13
N GLN A 257 -27.27 -6.89 3.07
CA GLN A 257 -26.04 -6.18 3.44
C GLN A 257 -25.68 -5.08 2.45
N ALA A 258 -25.98 -5.25 1.15
CA ALA A 258 -25.85 -4.17 0.16
C ALA A 258 -26.76 -2.98 0.49
N ARG A 259 -28.02 -3.24 0.88
CA ARG A 259 -28.95 -2.18 1.31
C ARG A 259 -28.50 -1.50 2.59
N ALA A 260 -28.00 -2.27 3.59
CA ALA A 260 -27.42 -1.72 4.81
C ALA A 260 -26.22 -0.81 4.51
N LEU A 261 -25.31 -1.26 3.64
CA LEU A 261 -24.17 -0.47 3.20
C LEU A 261 -24.63 0.82 2.50
N ALA A 262 -25.61 0.73 1.59
CA ALA A 262 -26.14 1.90 0.90
C ALA A 262 -26.78 2.90 1.86
N GLY A 263 -27.55 2.44 2.86
CA GLY A 263 -28.14 3.28 3.89
C GLY A 263 -27.07 3.98 4.77
N LEU A 264 -25.99 3.26 5.09
CA LEU A 264 -24.90 3.77 5.89
C LEU A 264 -24.10 4.88 5.17
N LEU A 265 -23.80 4.70 3.88
CA LEU A 265 -22.96 5.62 3.11
C LEU A 265 -23.74 6.83 2.55
N GLY A 266 -25.00 6.65 2.19
CA GLY A 266 -25.76 7.66 1.46
C GLY A 266 -25.29 7.82 0.01
N ARG A 267 -25.75 8.89 -0.65
CA ARG A 267 -25.48 9.13 -2.08
C ARG A 267 -24.19 9.88 -2.36
N ASP A 268 -23.73 10.67 -1.39
CA ASP A 268 -22.63 11.62 -1.55
C ASP A 268 -21.42 11.24 -0.70
N GLY A 269 -20.27 11.69 -1.15
CA GLY A 269 -19.01 11.54 -0.40
C GLY A 269 -18.29 10.21 -0.60
N PHE A 270 -18.97 9.15 -1.06
CA PHE A 270 -18.40 7.81 -1.14
C PHE A 270 -18.50 7.21 -2.54
N LYS A 271 -17.58 6.27 -2.82
CA LYS A 271 -17.63 5.36 -3.97
C LYS A 271 -17.17 3.98 -3.53
N VAL A 272 -18.00 2.95 -3.75
CA VAL A 272 -17.72 1.58 -3.35
C VAL A 272 -16.90 0.84 -4.40
N ASN A 273 -15.82 0.18 -3.97
CA ASN A 273 -15.06 -0.79 -4.74
C ASN A 273 -15.35 -2.20 -4.21
N LEU A 274 -16.13 -2.97 -4.93
CA LEU A 274 -16.38 -4.38 -4.63
C LEU A 274 -15.17 -5.20 -5.06
N ILE A 275 -14.53 -5.87 -4.10
CA ILE A 275 -13.33 -6.67 -4.32
C ILE A 275 -13.70 -8.15 -4.29
N PRO A 276 -13.69 -8.86 -5.43
CA PRO A 276 -13.80 -10.31 -5.40
C PRO A 276 -12.72 -10.89 -4.48
N TYR A 277 -13.12 -11.74 -3.53
CA TYR A 277 -12.18 -12.30 -2.56
C TYR A 277 -11.08 -13.10 -3.23
N ASN A 278 -9.85 -12.86 -2.79
CA ASN A 278 -8.68 -13.62 -3.19
C ASN A 278 -8.37 -14.64 -2.10
N PRO A 279 -8.36 -15.95 -2.41
CA PRO A 279 -8.25 -16.98 -1.39
C PRO A 279 -7.02 -16.80 -0.48
N THR A 280 -7.25 -16.74 0.82
CA THR A 280 -6.24 -16.76 1.88
C THR A 280 -6.43 -17.95 2.82
N GLY A 281 -7.36 -18.87 2.47
CA GLY A 281 -7.64 -20.10 3.21
C GLY A 281 -8.70 -19.98 4.31
N MET A 282 -9.32 -18.79 4.52
CA MET A 282 -10.29 -18.58 5.61
C MET A 282 -11.74 -18.53 5.13
N TYR A 283 -11.98 -18.02 3.93
CA TYR A 283 -13.33 -17.77 3.39
C TYR A 283 -13.48 -18.26 1.97
N GLY A 284 -14.74 -18.43 1.52
CA GLY A 284 -15.08 -18.57 0.12
C GLY A 284 -15.26 -17.22 -0.57
N GLY A 285 -14.94 -17.12 -1.85
CA GLY A 285 -15.26 -15.95 -2.66
C GLY A 285 -16.70 -15.98 -3.15
N SER A 286 -17.37 -14.83 -3.16
CA SER A 286 -18.73 -14.67 -3.70
C SER A 286 -18.78 -15.01 -5.18
N SER A 287 -19.89 -15.60 -5.63
CA SER A 287 -20.16 -15.85 -7.04
C SER A 287 -20.30 -14.55 -7.85
N ARG A 288 -20.16 -14.64 -9.16
CA ARG A 288 -20.38 -13.48 -10.04
C ARG A 288 -21.81 -12.93 -9.91
N ASP A 289 -22.79 -13.82 -9.75
CA ASP A 289 -24.21 -13.45 -9.61
C ASP A 289 -24.46 -12.76 -8.27
N ALA A 290 -23.86 -13.22 -7.17
CA ALA A 290 -23.94 -12.55 -5.89
C ALA A 290 -23.34 -11.13 -5.93
N ILE A 291 -22.17 -10.99 -6.56
CA ILE A 291 -21.52 -9.68 -6.74
C ILE A 291 -22.39 -8.76 -7.61
N ALA A 292 -22.98 -9.28 -8.70
CA ALA A 292 -23.87 -8.53 -9.56
C ALA A 292 -25.16 -8.09 -8.83
N ALA A 293 -25.77 -8.99 -8.05
CA ALA A 293 -26.94 -8.68 -7.23
C ALA A 293 -26.63 -7.63 -6.16
N PHE A 294 -25.51 -7.74 -5.48
CA PHE A 294 -25.04 -6.74 -4.51
C PHE A 294 -24.85 -5.37 -5.16
N LYS A 295 -24.18 -5.34 -6.31
CA LYS A 295 -23.97 -4.11 -7.08
C LYS A 295 -25.30 -3.49 -7.52
N ALA A 296 -26.27 -4.28 -7.96
CA ALA A 296 -27.59 -3.81 -8.37
C ALA A 296 -28.35 -3.11 -7.23
N GLU A 297 -28.19 -3.56 -5.96
CA GLU A 297 -28.76 -2.88 -4.80
C GLU A 297 -28.10 -1.50 -4.56
N LEU A 298 -26.76 -1.43 -4.69
CA LEU A 298 -26.06 -0.14 -4.60
C LEU A 298 -26.46 0.83 -5.71
N ASP A 299 -26.63 0.33 -6.95
CA ASP A 299 -27.05 1.13 -8.08
C ASP A 299 -28.49 1.66 -7.89
N ARG A 300 -29.44 0.84 -7.38
CA ARG A 300 -30.81 1.27 -7.01
C ARG A 300 -30.80 2.38 -5.97
N ALA A 301 -29.89 2.29 -4.99
CA ALA A 301 -29.70 3.32 -3.97
C ALA A 301 -28.92 4.55 -4.49
N ARG A 302 -28.46 4.53 -5.76
CA ARG A 302 -27.61 5.55 -6.37
C ARG A 302 -26.27 5.76 -5.66
N VAL A 303 -25.71 4.71 -5.05
CA VAL A 303 -24.36 4.69 -4.49
C VAL A 303 -23.39 4.30 -5.60
N PRO A 304 -22.46 5.17 -6.01
CA PRO A 304 -21.49 4.84 -7.06
C PRO A 304 -20.67 3.63 -6.68
N SER A 305 -20.64 2.61 -7.54
CA SER A 305 -19.91 1.38 -7.27
C SER A 305 -19.18 0.82 -8.48
N THR A 306 -18.08 0.11 -8.23
CA THR A 306 -17.31 -0.61 -9.25
C THR A 306 -16.89 -1.97 -8.72
N VAL A 307 -16.82 -2.98 -9.60
CA VAL A 307 -16.20 -4.28 -9.27
C VAL A 307 -14.74 -4.20 -9.69
N ARG A 308 -13.84 -4.47 -8.73
CA ARG A 308 -12.41 -4.37 -8.95
C ARG A 308 -11.89 -5.56 -9.78
N LEU A 309 -11.07 -5.27 -10.76
CA LEU A 309 -10.36 -6.30 -11.52
C LEU A 309 -9.20 -6.84 -10.66
N THR A 310 -9.27 -8.12 -10.32
CA THR A 310 -8.17 -8.80 -9.61
C THR A 310 -6.98 -9.03 -10.53
N ARG A 311 -5.78 -8.77 -10.03
CA ARG A 311 -4.49 -8.99 -10.69
C ARG A 311 -3.60 -9.88 -9.86
N GLY A 312 -2.72 -10.67 -10.52
CA GLY A 312 -1.66 -11.45 -9.87
C GLY A 312 -2.16 -12.59 -8.97
N ARG A 313 -3.35 -13.16 -9.21
CA ARG A 313 -3.90 -14.25 -8.38
C ARG A 313 -3.03 -15.50 -8.38
N ASP A 314 -2.43 -15.82 -9.52
CA ASP A 314 -1.60 -17.01 -9.73
C ASP A 314 -0.25 -16.98 -9.00
N ILE A 315 0.16 -15.79 -8.56
CA ILE A 315 1.39 -15.57 -7.79
C ILE A 315 1.13 -15.03 -6.38
N ALA A 316 -0.10 -15.15 -5.88
CA ALA A 316 -0.53 -14.61 -4.58
C ALA A 316 -0.14 -13.12 -4.39
N ALA A 317 -0.36 -12.30 -5.44
CA ALA A 317 -0.06 -10.86 -5.43
C ALA A 317 -1.31 -9.98 -5.33
N ALA A 318 -2.51 -10.57 -5.23
CA ALA A 318 -3.74 -9.82 -5.12
C ALA A 318 -3.95 -9.29 -3.69
N CYS A 319 -4.86 -8.30 -3.55
CA CYS A 319 -5.18 -7.69 -2.25
C CYS A 319 -5.50 -8.76 -1.19
N GLY A 320 -4.90 -8.63 -0.01
CA GLY A 320 -5.06 -9.54 1.11
C GLY A 320 -4.16 -10.79 1.06
N GLN A 321 -3.45 -11.06 -0.03
CA GLN A 321 -2.64 -12.27 -0.20
C GLN A 321 -1.16 -12.12 0.17
N LEU A 322 -0.65 -10.90 0.40
CA LEU A 322 0.75 -10.70 0.73
C LEU A 322 1.06 -11.34 2.08
N ALA A 323 2.03 -12.26 2.07
CA ALA A 323 2.43 -13.05 3.22
C ALA A 323 3.90 -13.46 3.05
N ALA A 324 4.79 -12.48 3.10
CA ALA A 324 6.22 -12.70 2.92
C ALA A 324 6.74 -13.75 3.92
N PRO A 325 7.38 -14.83 3.47
CA PRO A 325 7.89 -15.87 4.35
C PRO A 325 9.01 -15.32 5.24
N ALA A 326 8.97 -15.66 6.54
CA ALA A 326 10.15 -15.52 7.38
C ALA A 326 11.28 -16.36 6.76
N ARG A 327 12.55 -15.89 6.82
CA ARG A 327 13.69 -16.72 6.43
C ARG A 327 13.60 -18.07 7.15
N ALA A 328 13.63 -19.18 6.40
CA ALA A 328 13.95 -20.45 6.99
C ALA A 328 15.29 -20.27 7.75
N ARG A 329 15.30 -20.53 9.06
CA ARG A 329 16.56 -20.56 9.82
C ARG A 329 17.49 -21.46 9.03
N ALA A 330 18.62 -20.94 8.58
CA ALA A 330 19.67 -21.77 7.99
C ALA A 330 19.91 -22.89 8.98
N SER A 331 19.58 -24.11 8.58
CA SER A 331 19.94 -25.30 9.33
C SER A 331 21.46 -25.25 9.45
N ALA A 332 21.96 -24.96 10.67
CA ALA A 332 23.37 -25.17 10.96
C ALA A 332 23.62 -26.64 10.68
N SER A 333 24.24 -26.92 9.55
CA SER A 333 24.80 -28.25 9.28
C SER A 333 25.81 -28.50 10.38
N ARG A 334 25.42 -29.34 11.35
CA ARG A 334 26.38 -29.96 12.24
C ARG A 334 27.31 -30.79 11.33
N ALA A 335 28.46 -30.23 11.03
CA ALA A 335 29.61 -31.03 10.69
C ALA A 335 29.96 -31.79 11.92
N SER A 336 29.55 -33.02 12.01
CA SER A 336 30.14 -34.00 12.90
C SER A 336 31.28 -34.68 12.18
N ALA A 337 32.45 -34.42 12.72
CA ALA A 337 33.71 -35.17 12.73
C ALA A 337 33.96 -36.20 11.61
#